data_4ab517835b1442f529a31390cc70ce6b
#
_entry.id   4ab517835b1442f529a31390cc70ce6b
#
_cell.length_a   1.000
_cell.length_b   1.000
_cell.length_c   1.000
_cell.angle_alpha   90.00
_cell.angle_beta   90.00
_cell.angle_gamma   90.00
#
_symmetry.space_group_name_H-M   'P 1'
#
loop_
_entity.id
_entity.type
_entity.pdbx_description
1 polymer ?
#
loop_
_entity_poly.entity_id
_entity_poly.type
_entity_poly.pdbx_seq_one_letter_code
_entity_poly.pdbx_strand_id
1 'polypeptide(L)' 'MNVFTGKTGYIVWPQGDTGVHTCRVYESLDEAVGAARSKADFYHRAYEVRTAYESPARTIRTINPRRHQ' A
#
# COMPACT_ATOMS: atom_id res chain seq x y z
N MET A 1 5.52 -20.16 10.90
CA MET A 1 4.07 -20.43 10.98
C MET A 1 3.29 -19.19 10.59
N ASN A 2 2.40 -19.32 9.64
CA ASN A 2 1.54 -18.21 9.26
C ASN A 2 0.38 -18.13 10.25
N VAL A 3 0.27 -17.00 10.91
CA VAL A 3 -0.89 -16.75 11.76
C VAL A 3 -1.93 -16.05 10.90
N PHE A 4 -2.95 -16.79 10.51
CA PHE A 4 -4.05 -16.24 9.75
C PHE A 4 -5.14 -15.82 10.73
N THR A 5 -5.37 -14.53 10.83
CA THR A 5 -6.31 -13.98 11.79
C THR A 5 -7.74 -13.90 11.25
N GLY A 6 -7.94 -14.26 9.98
CA GLY A 6 -9.24 -14.11 9.33
C GLY A 6 -9.54 -12.70 8.87
N LYS A 7 -8.64 -11.76 9.14
CA LYS A 7 -8.82 -10.36 8.71
C LYS A 7 -8.15 -10.14 7.37
N THR A 8 -8.80 -9.33 6.54
CA THR A 8 -8.25 -8.89 5.26
C THR A 8 -8.15 -7.38 5.28
N GLY A 9 -7.00 -6.88 4.87
CA GLY A 9 -6.80 -5.44 4.79
C GLY A 9 -5.54 -5.12 4.01
N TYR A 10 -5.44 -3.86 3.62
CA TYR A 10 -4.33 -3.37 2.80
C TYR A 10 -3.85 -2.04 3.34
N ILE A 11 -2.55 -1.82 3.24
CA ILE A 11 -1.93 -0.54 3.58
C ILE A 11 -1.24 0.01 2.34
N VAL A 12 -1.05 1.32 2.31
CA VAL A 12 -0.35 2.02 1.24
C VAL A 12 0.97 2.52 1.80
N TRP A 13 2.08 2.16 1.16
CA TRP A 13 3.41 2.41 1.67
C TRP A 13 4.29 3.04 0.59
N PRO A 14 5.04 4.11 0.91
CA PRO A 14 5.99 4.68 -0.08
C PRO A 14 7.06 3.66 -0.41
N GLN A 15 7.27 3.40 -1.69
CA GLN A 15 8.25 2.42 -2.12
C GLN A 15 9.66 2.84 -1.69
N GLY A 16 10.39 1.89 -1.11
CA GLY A 16 11.77 2.12 -0.70
C GLY A 16 11.92 2.85 0.62
N ASP A 17 10.83 3.23 1.26
CA ASP A 17 10.88 3.92 2.54
C ASP A 17 10.98 2.90 3.67
N THR A 18 11.95 3.10 4.54
CA THR A 18 12.18 2.23 5.70
C THR A 18 11.76 2.89 7.02
N GLY A 19 11.21 4.10 6.94
CA GLY A 19 10.76 4.80 8.13
C GLY A 19 9.50 4.21 8.72
N VAL A 20 9.11 4.76 9.88
CA VAL A 20 7.86 4.37 10.53
C VAL A 20 6.76 5.32 10.08
N HIS A 21 5.69 4.75 9.56
CA HIS A 21 4.55 5.52 9.08
C HIS A 21 3.27 5.05 9.75
N THR A 22 2.39 5.99 10.03
CA THR A 22 1.03 5.66 10.43
C THR A 22 0.23 5.39 9.17
N CYS A 23 -0.24 4.17 9.03
CA CYS A 23 -0.96 3.74 7.84
C CYS A 23 -2.42 3.49 8.15
N ARG A 24 -3.27 3.98 7.25
CA ARG A 24 -4.67 3.61 7.27
C ARG A 24 -4.83 2.23 6.66
N VAL A 25 -5.67 1.40 7.24
CA VAL A 25 -5.99 0.09 6.69
C VAL A 25 -7.23 0.21 5.81
N TYR A 26 -7.11 -0.25 4.58
CA TYR A 26 -8.22 -0.28 3.62
C TYR A 26 -8.77 -1.70 3.56
N GLU A 27 -10.09 -1.82 3.51
CA GLU A 27 -10.75 -3.12 3.51
C GLU A 27 -10.72 -3.79 2.13
N SER A 28 -10.69 -3.00 1.07
CA SER A 28 -10.67 -3.55 -0.28
C SER A 28 -9.41 -3.15 -1.02
N LEU A 29 -9.01 -4.02 -1.95
CA LEU A 29 -7.85 -3.76 -2.79
C LEU A 29 -8.09 -2.53 -3.67
N ASP A 30 -9.30 -2.37 -4.21
CA ASP A 30 -9.64 -1.23 -5.06
C ASP A 30 -9.48 0.10 -4.32
N GLU A 31 -9.93 0.15 -3.07
CA GLU A 31 -9.77 1.36 -2.26
C GLU A 31 -8.28 1.66 -2.02
N ALA A 32 -7.51 0.63 -1.70
CA ALA A 32 -6.08 0.80 -1.45
C ALA A 32 -5.34 1.25 -2.72
N VAL A 33 -5.67 0.64 -3.86
CA VAL A 33 -5.07 1.03 -5.15
C VAL A 33 -5.41 2.47 -5.49
N GLY A 34 -6.67 2.88 -5.29
CA GLY A 34 -7.09 4.26 -5.52
C GLY A 34 -6.32 5.24 -4.64
N ALA A 35 -6.15 4.91 -3.36
CA ALA A 35 -5.39 5.75 -2.43
C ALA A 35 -3.91 5.81 -2.84
N ALA A 36 -3.33 4.67 -3.22
CA ALA A 36 -1.94 4.62 -3.65
C ALA A 36 -1.72 5.46 -4.92
N ARG A 37 -2.67 5.41 -5.86
CA ARG A 37 -2.57 6.21 -7.08
C ARG A 37 -2.65 7.70 -6.79
N SER A 38 -3.56 8.11 -5.91
CA SER A 38 -3.65 9.52 -5.51
C SER A 38 -2.37 10.00 -4.86
N LYS A 39 -1.80 9.21 -3.96
CA LYS A 39 -0.54 9.56 -3.30
C LYS A 39 0.64 9.57 -4.28
N ALA A 40 0.71 8.58 -5.17
CA ALA A 40 1.79 8.51 -6.15
C ALA A 40 1.77 9.73 -7.06
N ASP A 41 0.60 10.13 -7.53
CA ASP A 41 0.46 11.29 -8.39
C ASP A 41 0.76 12.59 -7.64
N PHE A 42 0.31 12.70 -6.39
CA PHE A 42 0.50 13.90 -5.59
C PHE A 42 1.96 14.11 -5.19
N TYR A 43 2.61 13.03 -4.73
CA TYR A 43 3.98 13.11 -4.22
C TYR A 43 5.04 12.77 -5.28
N HIS A 44 4.63 12.41 -6.48
CA HIS A 44 5.52 12.05 -7.59
C HIS A 44 6.50 10.93 -7.24
N ARG A 45 6.00 9.90 -6.58
CA ARG A 45 6.80 8.73 -6.24
C ARG A 45 5.93 7.47 -6.26
N ALA A 46 6.58 6.32 -6.38
CA ALA A 46 5.87 5.04 -6.37
C ALA A 46 5.38 4.70 -4.98
N TYR A 47 4.19 4.12 -4.91
CA TYR A 47 3.63 3.60 -3.68
C TYR A 47 3.29 2.13 -3.85
N GLU A 48 3.42 1.37 -2.77
CA GLU A 48 3.09 -0.04 -2.75
C GLU A 48 1.80 -0.25 -1.96
N VAL A 49 0.97 -1.16 -2.46
CA VAL A 49 -0.16 -1.68 -1.68
C VAL A 49 0.31 -2.99 -1.07
N ARG A 50 0.32 -3.04 0.25
CA ARG A 50 0.80 -4.20 1.01
C ARG A 50 -0.31 -4.79 1.85
N THR A 51 -0.15 -6.06 2.22
CA THR A 51 -1.07 -6.71 3.15
C THR A 51 -0.93 -6.12 4.54
N ALA A 52 -2.06 -5.91 5.23
CA ALA A 52 -2.08 -5.25 6.54
C ALA A 52 -1.90 -6.22 7.70
N TYR A 53 -2.42 -7.45 7.56
CA TYR A 53 -2.51 -8.38 8.68
C TYR A 53 -1.64 -9.62 8.50
N GLU A 54 -0.59 -9.50 7.70
CA GLU A 54 0.39 -10.56 7.51
C GLU A 54 1.75 -10.13 8.00
N SER A 55 2.52 -11.08 8.49
CA SER A 55 3.88 -10.83 8.89
C SER A 55 4.79 -11.92 8.28
N PRO A 56 5.75 -11.56 7.42
CA PRO A 56 5.96 -10.20 6.91
C PRO A 56 4.86 -9.76 5.94
N ALA A 57 4.67 -8.47 5.83
CA ALA A 57 3.73 -7.91 4.87
C ALA A 57 4.20 -8.20 3.44
N ARG A 58 3.24 -8.47 2.55
CA ARG A 58 3.54 -8.72 1.14
C ARG A 58 3.10 -7.55 0.29
N THR A 59 3.89 -7.22 -0.72
CA THR A 59 3.49 -6.23 -1.71
C THR A 59 2.58 -6.88 -2.74
N ILE A 60 1.38 -6.36 -2.87
CA ILE A 60 0.37 -6.86 -3.81
C ILE A 60 0.43 -6.09 -5.13
N ARG A 61 0.62 -4.77 -5.05
CA ARG A 61 0.67 -3.89 -6.22
C ARG A 61 1.73 -2.83 -6.00
N THR A 62 2.35 -2.39 -7.09
CA THR A 62 3.20 -1.20 -7.09
C THR A 62 2.57 -0.19 -8.03
N ILE A 63 2.28 1.01 -7.51
CA ILE A 63 1.63 2.06 -8.27
C ILE A 63 2.65 3.17 -8.52
N ASN A 64 2.98 3.37 -9.78
CA ASN A 64 3.90 4.42 -10.18
C ASN A 64 3.13 5.71 -10.45
N PRO A 65 3.78 6.89 -10.24
CA PRO A 65 3.12 8.15 -10.58
C PRO A 65 2.92 8.23 -12.08
N ARG A 66 1.77 8.79 -12.47
CA ARG A 66 1.50 9.00 -13.89
C ARG A 66 2.22 10.26 -14.34
N ARG A 67 2.71 10.21 -15.58
CA ARG A 67 3.31 11.39 -16.16
C ARG A 67 2.23 12.36 -16.64
N HIS A 68 2.42 13.60 -16.27
CA HIS A 68 1.64 14.69 -16.85
C HIS A 68 2.50 15.36 -17.93
N GLN A 69 1.88 15.54 -19.05
CA GLN A 69 2.55 16.26 -20.15
C GLN A 69 1.88 17.59 -20.38
#